data_7e7197c1a3e77f550d43315a7efdd87e
#
_entry.id   7e7197c1a3e77f550d43315a7efdd87e
#
_cell.length_a   1.000
_cell.length_b   1.000
_cell.length_c   1.000
_cell.angle_alpha   90.00
_cell.angle_beta   90.00
_cell.angle_gamma   90.00
#
_symmetry.space_group_name_H-M   'P 1'
#
loop_
_entity.id
_entity.type
_entity.pdbx_description
1 polymer ?
#
loop_
_entity_poly.entity_id
_entity_poly.type
_entity_poly.pdbx_seq_one_letter_code
_entity_poly.pdbx_strand_id
1 'polypeptide(L)'
;MSVTPKRNLTINFTAPYAHSGMGIVANKKLAGNLTWPDDYNSSEVTFTCRRGATSCTDTQELFPKAKLRQFDDSSLVLQEVVNGNAHAVLTSFPKPTLWQAQNADVLFNPTLDKLTEGNEAFGLRKGDPDALNVFSNWIMVNTSNGWLQKRWTYWFTTMDWADQVNLKK
;
A
#
# COMPACT_ATOMS: atom_id res chain seq x y z
N MET A 1 -8.49 0.58 -6.47
CA MET A 1 -8.62 0.51 -4.98
C MET A 1 -8.73 -0.95 -4.56
N SER A 2 -8.31 -1.29 -3.32
CA SER A 2 -8.37 -2.67 -2.83
C SER A 2 -9.80 -3.17 -2.76
N VAL A 3 -10.03 -4.35 -3.28
CA VAL A 3 -11.32 -5.05 -3.23
C VAL A 3 -11.52 -5.58 -1.81
N THR A 4 -12.65 -5.24 -1.20
CA THR A 4 -13.05 -5.84 0.07
C THR A 4 -14.56 -6.15 0.08
N PRO A 5 -15.00 -7.20 0.79
CA PRO A 5 -16.43 -7.51 0.92
C PRO A 5 -17.23 -6.32 1.48
N LYS A 6 -16.68 -5.62 2.48
CA LYS A 6 -17.32 -4.44 3.07
C LYS A 6 -17.57 -3.33 2.06
N ARG A 7 -16.58 -3.02 1.21
CA ARG A 7 -16.72 -2.02 0.14
C ARG A 7 -17.72 -2.48 -0.92
N ASN A 8 -17.73 -3.79 -1.22
CA ASN A 8 -18.64 -4.33 -2.24
C ASN A 8 -20.13 -4.29 -1.82
N LEU A 9 -20.45 -4.02 -0.56
CA LEU A 9 -21.83 -3.74 -0.16
C LEU A 9 -22.36 -2.44 -0.76
N THR A 10 -21.50 -1.46 -1.02
CA THR A 10 -21.89 -0.12 -1.49
C THR A 10 -21.48 0.17 -2.94
N ILE A 11 -20.44 -0.46 -3.45
CA ILE A 11 -19.94 -0.29 -4.82
C ILE A 11 -19.76 -1.64 -5.49
N ASN A 12 -19.73 -1.66 -6.84
CA ASN A 12 -19.26 -2.79 -7.61
C ASN A 12 -17.77 -2.67 -7.89
N PHE A 13 -17.11 -3.82 -8.02
CA PHE A 13 -15.74 -3.90 -8.48
C PHE A 13 -15.67 -4.58 -9.83
N THR A 14 -14.77 -4.11 -10.70
CA THR A 14 -14.38 -4.81 -11.92
C THR A 14 -13.60 -6.09 -11.60
N ALA A 15 -13.20 -6.85 -12.62
CA ALA A 15 -12.08 -7.78 -12.50
C ALA A 15 -10.84 -7.02 -11.96
N PRO A 16 -9.97 -7.69 -11.19
CA PRO A 16 -8.73 -7.06 -10.72
C PRO A 16 -7.80 -6.71 -11.89
N TYR A 17 -7.24 -5.50 -11.87
CA TYR A 17 -6.21 -5.10 -12.83
C TYR A 17 -4.79 -5.29 -12.27
N ALA A 18 -4.65 -5.49 -10.96
CA ALA A 18 -3.38 -5.74 -10.30
C ALA A 18 -3.56 -6.57 -9.02
N HIS A 19 -2.54 -7.36 -8.71
CA HIS A 19 -2.40 -8.07 -7.45
C HIS A 19 -1.33 -7.36 -6.62
N SER A 20 -1.69 -6.98 -5.41
CA SER A 20 -0.87 -6.23 -4.49
C SER A 20 -0.86 -6.94 -3.13
N GLY A 21 -0.32 -6.31 -2.13
CA GLY A 21 -0.33 -6.74 -0.74
C GLY A 21 0.29 -5.63 0.09
N MET A 22 0.16 -5.71 1.40
CA MET A 22 0.82 -4.76 2.28
C MET A 22 2.28 -5.15 2.48
N GLY A 23 3.12 -4.14 2.51
CA GLY A 23 4.47 -4.23 3.03
C GLY A 23 4.67 -3.17 4.10
N ILE A 24 5.84 -3.17 4.72
CA ILE A 24 6.18 -2.29 5.84
C ILE A 24 7.39 -1.44 5.52
N VAL A 25 7.35 -0.20 5.99
CA VAL A 25 8.53 0.66 6.13
C VAL A 25 8.55 1.24 7.54
N ALA A 26 9.73 1.34 8.14
CA ALA A 26 9.91 1.73 9.52
C ALA A 26 11.03 2.76 9.68
N ASN A 27 10.95 3.55 10.76
CA ASN A 27 11.96 4.51 11.14
C ASN A 27 13.15 3.82 11.82
N LYS A 28 14.36 4.01 11.30
CA LYS A 28 15.58 3.38 11.81
C LYS A 28 15.86 3.67 13.27
N LYS A 29 15.63 4.93 13.70
CA LYS A 29 15.92 5.36 15.07
C LYS A 29 14.97 4.71 16.09
N LEU A 30 13.69 4.57 15.74
CA LEU A 30 12.66 4.05 16.64
C LEU A 30 12.52 2.53 16.58
N ALA A 31 12.72 1.94 15.42
CA ALA A 31 12.43 0.52 15.16
C ALA A 31 13.65 -0.29 14.72
N GLY A 32 14.84 0.33 14.59
CA GLY A 32 16.03 -0.38 14.10
C GLY A 32 16.55 -1.49 15.00
N ASN A 33 16.23 -1.43 16.30
CA ASN A 33 16.61 -2.45 17.27
C ASN A 33 15.47 -3.45 17.59
N LEU A 34 14.31 -3.30 16.95
CA LEU A 34 13.16 -4.18 17.16
C LEU A 34 13.31 -5.46 16.32
N THR A 35 13.02 -6.59 16.94
CA THR A 35 12.98 -7.90 16.26
C THR A 35 11.68 -8.02 15.46
N TRP A 36 11.81 -8.26 14.17
CA TRP A 36 10.67 -8.50 13.30
C TRP A 36 10.20 -9.96 13.39
N PRO A 37 8.90 -10.24 13.43
CA PRO A 37 7.75 -9.31 13.59
C PRO A 37 7.35 -9.07 15.06
N ASP A 38 7.93 -9.80 16.02
CA ASP A 38 7.41 -9.98 17.38
C ASP A 38 7.35 -8.67 18.16
N ASP A 39 8.42 -7.86 18.13
CA ASP A 39 8.47 -6.60 18.86
C ASP A 39 7.58 -5.52 18.28
N TYR A 40 7.15 -5.68 17.00
CA TYR A 40 6.24 -4.73 16.37
C TYR A 40 4.80 -4.84 16.90
N ASN A 41 4.42 -5.98 17.47
CA ASN A 41 3.11 -6.18 18.12
C ASN A 41 3.16 -5.80 19.60
N SER A 42 3.53 -4.57 19.90
CA SER A 42 3.68 -4.04 21.26
C SER A 42 2.96 -2.71 21.43
N SER A 43 2.46 -2.44 22.64
CA SER A 43 1.85 -1.16 23.01
C SER A 43 2.81 0.04 22.95
N GLU A 44 4.11 -0.21 22.87
CA GLU A 44 5.13 0.85 22.71
C GLU A 44 5.31 1.21 21.23
N VAL A 45 4.90 0.36 20.31
CA VAL A 45 5.01 0.61 18.87
C VAL A 45 3.80 1.37 18.35
N THR A 46 4.06 2.40 17.55
CA THR A 46 3.04 3.23 16.92
C THR A 46 3.13 3.10 15.41
N PHE A 47 2.05 2.68 14.78
CA PHE A 47 1.86 2.71 13.34
C PHE A 47 1.07 3.92 12.90
N THR A 48 1.20 4.26 11.63
CA THR A 48 0.36 5.26 10.97
C THR A 48 -0.41 4.64 9.81
N CYS A 49 -1.60 5.18 9.54
CA CYS A 49 -2.36 4.83 8.34
C CYS A 49 -3.28 5.98 7.91
N ARG A 50 -3.74 5.94 6.64
CA ARG A 50 -4.78 6.85 6.17
C ARG A 50 -6.14 6.30 6.59
N ARG A 51 -6.95 7.15 7.22
CA ARG A 51 -8.32 6.81 7.64
C ARG A 51 -9.14 6.18 6.51
N GLY A 52 -9.77 5.03 6.78
CA GLY A 52 -10.57 4.27 5.81
C GLY A 52 -9.75 3.47 4.77
N ALA A 53 -8.43 3.49 4.84
CA ALA A 53 -7.59 2.60 4.04
C ALA A 53 -7.57 1.18 4.62
N THR A 54 -7.36 0.19 3.76
CA THR A 54 -7.19 -1.21 4.18
C THR A 54 -5.97 -1.40 5.06
N SER A 55 -4.92 -0.60 4.87
CA SER A 55 -3.74 -0.62 5.73
C SER A 55 -4.05 -0.36 7.22
N CYS A 56 -5.12 0.38 7.55
CA CYS A 56 -5.52 0.52 8.96
C CYS A 56 -6.06 -0.80 9.53
N THR A 57 -6.92 -1.49 8.76
CA THR A 57 -7.47 -2.80 9.16
C THR A 57 -6.36 -3.85 9.23
N ASP A 58 -5.54 -3.93 8.19
CA ASP A 58 -4.44 -4.89 8.13
C ASP A 58 -3.43 -4.68 9.28
N THR A 59 -3.14 -3.41 9.64
CA THR A 59 -2.29 -3.12 10.79
C THR A 59 -2.90 -3.61 12.10
N GLN A 60 -4.21 -3.39 12.30
CA GLN A 60 -4.90 -3.83 13.50
C GLN A 60 -5.01 -5.35 13.62
N GLU A 61 -5.13 -6.05 12.48
CA GLU A 61 -5.19 -7.51 12.43
C GLU A 61 -3.81 -8.14 12.66
N LEU A 62 -2.75 -7.60 12.05
CA LEU A 62 -1.40 -8.13 12.18
C LEU A 62 -0.71 -7.74 13.49
N PHE A 63 -0.98 -6.53 14.00
CA PHE A 63 -0.34 -5.97 15.18
C PHE A 63 -1.39 -5.42 16.18
N PRO A 64 -2.26 -6.28 16.73
CA PRO A 64 -3.41 -5.84 17.54
C PRO A 64 -3.03 -5.12 18.85
N LYS A 65 -1.80 -5.28 19.34
CA LYS A 65 -1.32 -4.59 20.55
C LYS A 65 -0.69 -3.23 20.23
N ALA A 66 -0.33 -2.98 18.98
CA ALA A 66 0.32 -1.73 18.60
C ALA A 66 -0.66 -0.56 18.57
N LYS A 67 -0.15 0.64 18.82
CA LYS A 67 -0.91 1.88 18.67
C LYS A 67 -1.08 2.21 17.19
N LEU A 68 -2.27 2.68 16.80
CA LEU A 68 -2.56 3.09 15.43
C LEU A 68 -3.02 4.55 15.40
N ARG A 69 -2.24 5.41 14.75
CA ARG A 69 -2.60 6.81 14.48
C ARG A 69 -3.14 6.92 13.05
N GLN A 70 -4.34 7.49 12.92
CA GLN A 70 -5.03 7.63 11.64
C GLN A 70 -5.04 9.09 11.20
N PHE A 71 -4.71 9.33 9.93
CA PHE A 71 -4.67 10.65 9.31
C PHE A 71 -5.63 10.70 8.13
N ASP A 72 -6.22 11.87 7.89
CA ASP A 72 -7.09 12.08 6.73
C ASP A 72 -6.28 12.35 5.46
N ASP A 73 -5.10 12.96 5.61
CA ASP A 73 -4.16 13.19 4.51
C ASP A 73 -3.10 12.07 4.42
N SER A 74 -2.97 11.51 3.22
CA SER A 74 -1.98 10.45 2.93
C SER A 74 -0.53 10.91 3.04
N SER A 75 -0.26 12.22 2.85
CA SER A 75 1.10 12.77 2.96
C SER A 75 1.61 12.72 4.39
N LEU A 76 0.73 12.92 5.36
CA LEU A 76 1.09 12.89 6.79
C LEU A 76 1.45 11.48 7.27
N VAL A 77 0.90 10.43 6.63
CA VAL A 77 1.13 9.05 7.05
C VAL A 77 2.61 8.68 6.99
N LEU A 78 3.27 8.97 5.89
CA LEU A 78 4.72 8.75 5.74
C LEU A 78 5.53 9.78 6.55
N GLN A 79 5.11 11.04 6.49
CA GLN A 79 5.84 12.15 7.14
C GLN A 79 6.02 11.93 8.65
N GLU A 80 5.01 11.40 9.32
CA GLU A 80 5.08 11.08 10.76
C GLU A 80 6.12 10.00 11.08
N VAL A 81 6.28 9.02 10.18
CA VAL A 81 7.33 8.00 10.32
C VAL A 81 8.70 8.60 10.05
N VAL A 82 8.84 9.40 9.00
CA VAL A 82 10.10 10.09 8.67
C VAL A 82 10.55 11.01 9.80
N ASN A 83 9.63 11.77 10.40
CA ASN A 83 9.90 12.69 11.49
C ASN A 83 10.20 11.99 12.84
N GLY A 84 10.03 10.65 12.93
CA GLY A 84 10.22 9.92 14.18
C GLY A 84 9.08 10.08 15.18
N ASN A 85 7.89 10.45 14.74
CA ASN A 85 6.68 10.53 15.56
C ASN A 85 5.90 9.21 15.57
N ALA A 86 6.27 8.26 14.71
CA ALA A 86 5.73 6.91 14.64
C ALA A 86 6.82 5.93 14.20
N HIS A 87 6.67 4.66 14.60
CA HIS A 87 7.65 3.62 14.36
C HIS A 87 7.60 3.10 12.92
N ALA A 88 6.39 2.87 12.39
CA ALA A 88 6.23 2.22 11.10
C ALA A 88 4.90 2.57 10.42
N VAL A 89 4.80 2.19 9.15
CA VAL A 89 3.59 2.26 8.34
C VAL A 89 3.47 1.04 7.44
N LEU A 90 2.26 0.47 7.38
CA LEU A 90 1.90 -0.48 6.33
C LEU A 90 1.34 0.26 5.12
N THR A 91 1.78 -0.13 3.94
CA THR A 91 1.26 0.41 2.69
C THR A 91 1.36 -0.62 1.57
N SER A 92 0.55 -0.45 0.52
CA SER A 92 0.54 -1.39 -0.62
C SER A 92 1.86 -1.34 -1.39
N PHE A 93 2.35 -2.54 -1.78
CA PHE A 93 3.48 -2.65 -2.70
C PHE A 93 3.23 -1.90 -4.01
N PRO A 94 4.30 -1.28 -4.58
CA PRO A 94 5.70 -1.29 -4.15
C PRO A 94 6.10 -0.08 -3.28
N LYS A 95 5.15 0.68 -2.74
CA LYS A 95 5.44 1.91 -1.98
C LYS A 95 6.44 1.72 -0.83
N PRO A 96 6.44 0.64 -0.04
CA PRO A 96 7.42 0.50 1.05
C PRO A 96 8.85 0.63 0.55
N THR A 97 9.19 -0.05 -0.54
CA THR A 97 10.53 0.00 -1.14
C THR A 97 10.86 1.37 -1.71
N LEU A 98 9.88 2.02 -2.38
CA LEU A 98 10.05 3.36 -2.93
C LEU A 98 10.29 4.40 -1.83
N TRP A 99 9.50 4.36 -0.78
CA TRP A 99 9.61 5.28 0.34
C TRP A 99 10.92 5.10 1.11
N GLN A 100 11.35 3.85 1.28
CA GLN A 100 12.65 3.55 1.86
C GLN A 100 13.79 4.11 0.99
N ALA A 101 13.75 3.90 -0.33
CA ALA A 101 14.78 4.41 -1.23
C ALA A 101 14.86 5.95 -1.25
N GLN A 102 13.71 6.63 -1.19
CA GLN A 102 13.64 8.10 -1.15
C GLN A 102 14.09 8.70 0.19
N ASN A 103 14.10 7.92 1.27
CA ASN A 103 14.45 8.35 2.63
C ASN A 103 15.43 7.37 3.28
N ALA A 104 16.45 6.93 2.53
CA ALA A 104 17.34 5.85 2.92
C ALA A 104 18.11 6.10 4.22
N ASP A 105 18.36 7.35 4.58
CA ASP A 105 19.04 7.70 5.84
C ASP A 105 18.17 7.47 7.08
N VAL A 106 16.85 7.57 6.92
CA VAL A 106 15.88 7.55 8.03
C VAL A 106 15.05 6.27 8.07
N LEU A 107 14.74 5.69 6.90
CA LEU A 107 13.82 4.57 6.76
C LEU A 107 14.53 3.26 6.39
N PHE A 108 13.91 2.14 6.78
CA PHE A 108 14.29 0.80 6.35
C PHE A 108 13.06 -0.09 6.20
N ASN A 109 13.21 -1.21 5.50
CA ASN A 109 12.17 -2.23 5.43
C ASN A 109 12.55 -3.38 6.38
N PRO A 110 11.79 -3.63 7.47
CA PRO A 110 12.04 -4.76 8.37
C PRO A 110 11.95 -6.12 7.68
N THR A 111 11.13 -6.21 6.64
CA THR A 111 11.06 -7.32 5.69
C THR A 111 10.72 -6.78 4.29
N LEU A 112 11.09 -7.53 3.26
CA LEU A 112 10.69 -7.28 1.87
C LEU A 112 9.51 -8.16 1.45
N ASP A 113 9.05 -9.05 2.32
CA ASP A 113 7.92 -9.92 2.06
C ASP A 113 6.60 -9.14 2.08
N LYS A 114 5.65 -9.62 1.29
CA LYS A 114 4.27 -9.15 1.40
C LYS A 114 3.65 -9.74 2.67
N LEU A 115 3.05 -8.87 3.47
CA LEU A 115 2.40 -9.25 4.73
C LEU A 115 0.95 -9.71 4.52
N THR A 116 0.32 -9.24 3.45
CA THR A 116 -1.03 -9.61 3.04
C THR A 116 -1.10 -9.75 1.52
N GLU A 117 -2.14 -10.41 1.05
CA GLU A 117 -2.49 -10.42 -0.37
C GLU A 117 -3.72 -9.56 -0.62
N GLY A 118 -3.78 -8.89 -1.76
CA GLY A 118 -4.88 -8.01 -2.13
C GLY A 118 -5.06 -7.88 -3.63
N ASN A 119 -6.29 -7.60 -4.02
CA ASN A 119 -6.67 -7.33 -5.40
C ASN A 119 -7.00 -5.85 -5.55
N GLU A 120 -6.46 -5.21 -6.58
CA GLU A 120 -6.78 -3.84 -6.95
C GLU A 120 -7.73 -3.82 -8.15
N ALA A 121 -8.88 -3.17 -8.01
CA ALA A 121 -9.89 -3.06 -9.05
C ALA A 121 -10.46 -1.64 -9.15
N PHE A 122 -11.16 -1.35 -10.24
CA PHE A 122 -11.96 -0.14 -10.36
C PHE A 122 -13.24 -0.30 -9.54
N GLY A 123 -13.58 0.73 -8.76
CA GLY A 123 -14.86 0.82 -8.05
C GLY A 123 -15.87 1.60 -8.88
N LEU A 124 -17.05 1.04 -9.07
CA LEU A 124 -18.14 1.62 -9.85
C LEU A 124 -19.40 1.73 -9.00
N ARG A 125 -20.31 2.63 -9.38
CA ARG A 125 -21.64 2.67 -8.75
C ARG A 125 -22.36 1.34 -8.96
N LYS A 126 -23.17 0.96 -7.99
CA LYS A 126 -24.13 -0.13 -8.19
C LYS A 126 -25.21 0.28 -9.20
N GLY A 127 -25.75 -0.72 -9.93
CA GLY A 127 -26.82 -0.48 -10.89
C GLY A 127 -26.35 -0.07 -12.30
N ASP A 128 -25.04 -0.14 -12.57
CA ASP A 128 -24.49 0.11 -13.91
C ASP A 128 -23.73 -1.12 -14.42
N PRO A 129 -24.46 -2.14 -14.95
CA PRO A 129 -23.84 -3.36 -15.46
C PRO A 129 -23.05 -3.11 -16.75
N ASP A 130 -23.42 -2.12 -17.56
CA ASP A 130 -22.73 -1.84 -18.81
C ASP A 130 -21.33 -1.25 -18.53
N ALA A 131 -21.22 -0.29 -17.62
CA ALA A 131 -19.91 0.22 -17.21
C ALA A 131 -19.05 -0.88 -16.58
N LEU A 132 -19.64 -1.75 -15.75
CA LEU A 132 -18.93 -2.88 -15.16
C LEU A 132 -18.38 -3.82 -16.24
N ASN A 133 -19.18 -4.13 -17.24
CA ASN A 133 -18.81 -4.98 -18.35
C ASN A 133 -17.69 -4.36 -19.20
N VAL A 134 -17.83 -3.09 -19.59
CA VAL A 134 -16.83 -2.37 -20.39
C VAL A 134 -15.45 -2.38 -19.69
N PHE A 135 -15.39 -2.00 -18.42
CA PHE A 135 -14.10 -1.94 -17.71
C PHE A 135 -13.55 -3.34 -17.43
N SER A 136 -14.38 -4.33 -17.13
CA SER A 136 -13.90 -5.71 -16.92
C SER A 136 -13.35 -6.31 -18.19
N ASN A 137 -13.99 -6.09 -19.34
CA ASN A 137 -13.51 -6.55 -20.66
C ASN A 137 -12.21 -5.83 -21.04
N TRP A 138 -12.11 -4.52 -20.77
CA TRP A 138 -10.88 -3.78 -20.99
C TRP A 138 -9.71 -4.38 -20.19
N ILE A 139 -9.93 -4.70 -18.89
CA ILE A 139 -8.94 -5.35 -18.05
C ILE A 139 -8.56 -6.72 -18.63
N MET A 140 -9.53 -7.54 -18.98
CA MET A 140 -9.32 -8.88 -19.53
C MET A 140 -8.44 -8.83 -20.79
N VAL A 141 -8.77 -7.97 -21.76
CA VAL A 141 -7.99 -7.81 -22.99
C VAL A 141 -6.57 -7.36 -22.71
N ASN A 142 -6.39 -6.36 -21.82
CA ASN A 142 -5.08 -5.80 -21.52
C ASN A 142 -4.25 -6.69 -20.59
N THR A 143 -4.86 -7.59 -19.87
CA THR A 143 -4.16 -8.68 -19.17
C THR A 143 -3.66 -9.71 -20.18
N SER A 144 -4.54 -10.16 -21.07
CA SER A 144 -4.23 -11.23 -22.05
C SER A 144 -3.14 -10.83 -23.05
N ASN A 145 -3.09 -9.57 -23.46
CA ASN A 145 -2.05 -9.06 -24.37
C ASN A 145 -0.76 -8.60 -23.66
N GLY A 146 -0.70 -8.72 -22.32
CA GLY A 146 0.47 -8.35 -21.51
C GLY A 146 0.67 -6.85 -21.30
N TRP A 147 -0.28 -6.00 -21.74
CA TRP A 147 -0.14 -4.55 -21.61
C TRP A 147 -0.12 -4.11 -20.14
N LEU A 148 -1.01 -4.64 -19.30
CA LEU A 148 -1.03 -4.32 -17.87
C LEU A 148 0.27 -4.71 -17.18
N GLN A 149 0.81 -5.91 -17.50
CA GLN A 149 2.09 -6.34 -16.95
C GLN A 149 3.24 -5.43 -17.36
N LYS A 150 3.30 -5.01 -18.63
CA LYS A 150 4.31 -4.06 -19.10
C LYS A 150 4.20 -2.71 -18.39
N ARG A 151 2.98 -2.22 -18.16
CA ARG A 151 2.77 -0.97 -17.40
C ARG A 151 3.17 -1.10 -15.94
N TRP A 152 2.84 -2.23 -15.30
CA TRP A 152 3.27 -2.52 -13.94
C TRP A 152 4.80 -2.49 -13.82
N THR A 153 5.49 -3.22 -14.72
CA THR A 153 6.95 -3.25 -14.75
C THR A 153 7.53 -1.85 -14.91
N TYR A 154 7.06 -1.10 -15.89
CA TYR A 154 7.51 0.27 -16.17
C TYR A 154 7.33 1.22 -14.97
N TRP A 155 6.16 1.19 -14.34
CA TRP A 155 5.84 2.16 -13.28
C TRP A 155 6.38 1.75 -11.90
N PHE A 156 6.49 0.45 -11.62
CA PHE A 156 6.68 -0.04 -10.26
C PHE A 156 7.87 -0.98 -10.06
N THR A 157 8.44 -1.55 -11.13
CA THR A 157 9.58 -2.47 -11.01
C THR A 157 10.88 -1.82 -11.48
N THR A 158 10.93 -1.39 -12.75
CA THR A 158 12.13 -0.77 -13.31
C THR A 158 12.20 0.72 -13.03
N MET A 159 11.05 1.36 -12.85
CA MET A 159 10.91 2.80 -12.65
C MET A 159 11.54 3.62 -13.80
N ASP A 160 11.46 3.13 -15.03
CA ASP A 160 12.04 3.75 -16.24
C ASP A 160 11.54 5.18 -16.51
N TRP A 161 10.47 5.58 -15.82
CA TRP A 161 9.90 6.92 -15.86
C TRP A 161 10.60 7.91 -14.92
N ALA A 162 11.36 7.43 -13.92
CA ALA A 162 11.87 8.27 -12.83
C ALA A 162 12.78 9.39 -13.31
N ASP A 163 13.58 9.13 -14.36
CA ASP A 163 14.46 10.14 -14.97
C ASP A 163 13.70 11.17 -15.79
N GLN A 164 12.46 10.87 -16.22
CA GLN A 164 11.63 11.76 -17.03
C GLN A 164 10.82 12.74 -16.17
N VAL A 165 10.64 12.43 -14.89
CA VAL A 165 9.97 13.27 -13.91
C VAL A 165 11.06 13.84 -13.01
N ASN A 166 11.36 15.14 -13.13
CA ASN A 166 12.27 15.83 -12.21
C ASN A 166 11.74 15.73 -10.77
N LEU A 167 11.91 14.57 -10.17
CA LEU A 167 11.82 14.41 -8.74
C LEU A 167 13.03 15.17 -8.18
N LYS A 168 12.81 16.43 -7.81
CA LYS A 168 13.82 17.19 -7.09
C LYS A 168 14.28 16.33 -5.92
N LYS A 169 15.55 15.94 -5.98
CA LYS A 169 16.25 15.29 -4.87
C LYS A 169 16.21 16.18 -3.64
#